data_ceb901ea6ab1ba00e17b9f51f0d23aa2
#
_entry.id   ceb901ea6ab1ba00e17b9f51f0d23aa2
#
_cell.length_a   1.000
_cell.length_b   1.000
_cell.length_c   1.000
_cell.angle_alpha   90.00
_cell.angle_beta   90.00
_cell.angle_gamma   90.00
#
_symmetry.space_group_name_H-M   'P 1'
#
loop_
_entity.id
_entity.type
_entity.pdbx_description
1 polymer ?
#
loop_
_entity_poly.entity_id
_entity_poly.type
_entity_poly.pdbx_seq_one_letter_code
_entity_poly.pdbx_strand_id
1 'polypeptide(L)'
;MQTIWQLAYWENYKTACTLVLDEDRTPTNEEIQHTCGDSLYEVWLTTPACERHYGQDPSTLSCSGLFLRRVGQKEKDADLNATLVDYQAQNLRQIRFDVSNVNCDPGRLCDQKPELLLIAHGPDGNDSIIASVHIRIGSYEAACEGNACQMRLPATDNQGVWFEYWAMDSDANQSDHFWLKIRIVSAQNSVTNYYYDVIGDAFPDASAYGSDVWYMFPSLTQELPPVLEKVPTKDYLVTKHKLQLLGAKLIKNGEVDTSFCENYGLNLDGTPNGCGEQVTAKMVFDMQNQYDDLIFEASKRQKVPPRIVKGLIAQESQFWPVSDTPFEYGLGMLTEGGADMLLRWNTSYFLNVCMATYPLDREKCMGGFSNLKEDEQIVLRGVVISKVGTDEELEVLAAAIRGCVYQINQIVTNVTGETPSSVSTYEDMWKFSVANYYSGSGCLNNAITQVYAYKLQLNWENVRRFLTGDCSLGNLYVDRVYELGN
;
A
#
# COMPACT_ATOMS: atom_id res chain seq x y z
N MET A 1 10.82 18.63 33.62
CA MET A 1 11.29 17.71 32.57
C MET A 1 12.75 18.05 32.29
N GLN A 2 13.57 17.02 32.12
CA GLN A 2 14.99 17.14 31.75
C GLN A 2 15.18 16.52 30.38
N THR A 3 15.98 17.15 29.51
CA THR A 3 16.26 16.64 28.16
C THR A 3 17.53 15.79 28.17
N ILE A 4 17.48 14.63 27.54
CA ILE A 4 18.57 13.65 27.50
C ILE A 4 19.23 13.72 26.12
N TRP A 5 20.55 13.90 26.12
CA TRP A 5 21.40 13.89 24.94
C TRP A 5 22.50 12.84 25.07
N GLN A 6 22.99 12.33 23.94
CA GLN A 6 24.10 11.38 23.89
C GLN A 6 25.13 11.78 22.85
N LEU A 7 26.41 11.67 23.20
CA LEU A 7 27.47 11.53 22.23
C LEU A 7 27.62 10.06 21.86
N ALA A 8 27.55 9.73 20.58
CA ALA A 8 27.66 8.37 20.08
C ALA A 8 28.72 8.29 18.97
N TYR A 9 29.35 7.13 18.82
CA TYR A 9 30.32 6.87 17.76
C TYR A 9 29.59 6.67 16.40
N TRP A 10 30.08 7.30 15.35
CA TRP A 10 29.60 7.10 13.99
C TRP A 10 29.76 5.66 13.48
N GLU A 11 30.81 4.99 13.91
CA GLU A 11 31.18 3.64 13.45
C GLU A 11 30.11 2.58 13.83
N ASN A 12 29.59 2.67 15.05
CA ASN A 12 28.77 1.61 15.63
C ASN A 12 27.58 2.12 16.45
N TYR A 13 27.32 3.43 16.44
CA TYR A 13 26.25 4.12 17.19
C TYR A 13 26.28 3.90 18.72
N LYS A 14 27.32 3.29 19.26
CA LYS A 14 27.45 3.11 20.72
C LYS A 14 27.56 4.45 21.41
N THR A 15 26.83 4.57 22.50
CA THR A 15 26.90 5.76 23.36
C THR A 15 28.23 5.84 24.05
N ALA A 16 28.95 6.94 23.85
CA ALA A 16 30.20 7.26 24.53
C ALA A 16 29.95 8.05 25.83
N CYS A 17 28.93 8.93 25.83
CA CYS A 17 28.60 9.79 26.96
C CYS A 17 27.12 10.21 26.89
N THR A 18 26.48 10.35 28.07
CA THR A 18 25.10 10.84 28.19
C THR A 18 25.06 12.14 28.97
N LEU A 19 24.34 13.14 28.46
CA LEU A 19 24.14 14.43 29.10
C LEU A 19 22.65 14.60 29.43
N VAL A 20 22.35 15.20 30.57
CA VAL A 20 20.99 15.52 31.00
C VAL A 20 20.91 17.01 31.30
N LEU A 21 20.03 17.71 30.57
CA LEU A 21 19.83 19.15 30.71
C LEU A 21 18.49 19.45 31.37
N ASP A 22 18.43 20.47 32.21
CA ASP A 22 17.20 20.95 32.83
C ASP A 22 16.29 21.72 31.83
N GLU A 23 16.78 21.99 30.63
CA GLU A 23 16.12 22.75 29.58
C GLU A 23 16.05 21.95 28.28
N ASP A 24 15.01 22.22 27.48
CA ASP A 24 14.85 21.60 26.15
C ASP A 24 15.62 22.40 25.07
N ARG A 25 16.93 22.21 25.05
CA ARG A 25 17.86 22.83 24.10
C ARG A 25 19.04 21.89 23.82
N THR A 26 19.79 22.21 22.78
CA THR A 26 21.06 21.55 22.50
C THR A 26 22.10 21.88 23.58
N PRO A 27 22.91 20.89 24.05
CA PRO A 27 24.02 21.12 24.95
C PRO A 27 25.02 22.15 24.39
N THR A 28 25.55 22.97 25.26
CA THR A 28 26.69 23.84 24.90
C THR A 28 28.00 23.05 24.88
N ASN A 29 29.02 23.60 24.23
CA ASN A 29 30.36 23.01 24.21
C ASN A 29 30.92 22.81 25.61
N GLU A 30 30.69 23.75 26.53
CA GLU A 30 31.16 23.70 27.90
C GLU A 30 30.46 22.58 28.67
N GLU A 31 29.15 22.38 28.44
CA GLU A 31 28.40 21.29 29.09
C GLU A 31 28.86 19.91 28.57
N ILE A 32 29.11 19.79 27.27
CA ILE A 32 29.65 18.55 26.67
C ILE A 32 31.06 18.26 27.26
N GLN A 33 31.95 19.26 27.28
CA GLN A 33 33.28 19.10 27.83
C GLN A 33 33.25 18.72 29.30
N HIS A 34 32.41 19.42 30.10
CA HIS A 34 32.31 19.17 31.52
C HIS A 34 31.78 17.79 31.84
N THR A 35 30.78 17.32 31.08
CA THR A 35 30.08 16.06 31.37
C THR A 35 30.80 14.85 30.76
N CYS A 36 31.32 14.98 29.54
CA CYS A 36 31.89 13.89 28.77
C CYS A 36 33.43 13.83 28.87
N GLY A 37 34.06 14.87 29.39
CA GLY A 37 35.51 15.01 29.54
C GLY A 37 36.22 15.47 28.28
N ASP A 38 37.47 15.99 28.49
CA ASP A 38 38.24 16.62 27.43
C ASP A 38 38.52 15.71 26.25
N SER A 39 38.78 14.42 26.50
CA SER A 39 39.11 13.46 25.44
C SER A 39 37.98 13.22 24.45
N LEU A 40 36.73 13.00 24.92
CA LEU A 40 35.58 12.83 24.06
C LEU A 40 35.18 14.16 23.39
N TYR A 41 35.34 15.27 24.10
CA TYR A 41 35.07 16.59 23.59
C TYR A 41 36.00 16.96 22.41
N GLU A 42 37.29 16.68 22.50
CA GLU A 42 38.23 16.89 21.40
C GLU A 42 37.90 16.04 20.17
N VAL A 43 37.55 14.76 20.37
CA VAL A 43 37.12 13.89 19.27
C VAL A 43 35.87 14.43 18.61
N TRP A 44 34.87 14.85 19.40
CA TRP A 44 33.61 15.41 18.85
C TRP A 44 33.85 16.71 18.06
N LEU A 45 34.65 17.63 18.59
CA LEU A 45 35.02 18.90 17.90
C LEU A 45 35.75 18.66 16.57
N THR A 46 36.56 17.66 16.50
CA THR A 46 37.37 17.34 15.31
C THR A 46 36.67 16.38 14.35
N THR A 47 35.50 15.85 14.72
CA THR A 47 34.72 14.97 13.84
C THR A 47 34.13 15.76 12.68
N PRO A 48 34.46 15.44 11.42
CA PRO A 48 33.83 16.05 10.26
C PRO A 48 32.35 15.63 10.16
N ALA A 49 31.53 16.48 9.54
CA ALA A 49 30.15 16.14 9.22
C ALA A 49 30.13 14.85 8.36
N CYS A 50 29.35 13.89 8.79
CA CYS A 50 29.18 12.63 8.08
C CYS A 50 27.81 12.63 7.40
N GLU A 51 27.79 12.83 6.08
CA GLU A 51 26.60 12.69 5.27
C GLU A 51 26.55 11.27 4.69
N ARG A 52 25.58 10.47 5.15
CA ARG A 52 25.27 9.18 4.53
C ARG A 52 24.29 9.42 3.39
N HIS A 53 24.72 9.19 2.16
CA HIS A 53 23.85 9.25 1.00
C HIS A 53 23.21 7.87 0.73
N TYR A 54 21.92 7.86 0.47
CA TYR A 54 21.18 6.67 0.07
C TYR A 54 21.84 5.98 -1.13
N GLY A 55 22.02 4.67 -1.06
CA GLY A 55 22.53 3.85 -2.17
C GLY A 55 24.05 3.72 -2.26
N GLN A 56 24.81 4.23 -1.30
CA GLN A 56 26.24 3.94 -1.18
C GLN A 56 26.47 2.72 -0.29
N ASP A 57 27.41 1.86 -0.70
CA ASP A 57 27.81 0.69 0.07
C ASP A 57 28.30 1.14 1.48
N PRO A 58 27.64 0.72 2.57
CA PRO A 58 28.03 1.08 3.94
C PRO A 58 29.48 0.75 4.26
N SER A 59 30.07 -0.26 3.60
CA SER A 59 31.46 -0.65 3.79
C SER A 59 32.47 0.34 3.21
N THR A 60 32.02 1.29 2.37
CA THR A 60 32.89 2.30 1.73
C THR A 60 32.90 3.65 2.44
N LEU A 61 32.02 3.87 3.41
CA LEU A 61 31.90 5.10 4.20
C LEU A 61 32.28 4.85 5.65
N SER A 62 33.57 4.87 5.94
CA SER A 62 34.04 4.93 7.33
C SER A 62 33.92 6.36 7.87
N CYS A 63 32.76 6.72 8.39
CA CYS A 63 32.63 7.88 9.23
C CYS A 63 33.24 7.53 10.60
N SER A 64 34.35 8.16 10.95
CA SER A 64 34.95 8.04 12.26
C SER A 64 34.61 9.24 13.14
N GLY A 65 34.62 9.05 14.46
CA GLY A 65 34.40 10.11 15.43
C GLY A 65 33.03 10.03 16.10
N LEU A 66 32.58 11.17 16.64
CA LEU A 66 31.41 11.27 17.49
C LEU A 66 30.35 12.21 16.89
N PHE A 67 29.07 11.92 17.14
CA PHE A 67 27.97 12.83 16.85
C PHE A 67 27.07 12.99 18.08
N LEU A 68 26.38 14.13 18.16
CA LEU A 68 25.45 14.44 19.23
C LEU A 68 24.02 14.11 18.77
N ARG A 69 23.30 13.35 19.59
CA ARG A 69 21.89 13.03 19.33
C ARG A 69 21.01 13.34 20.54
N ARG A 70 19.78 13.82 20.29
CA ARG A 70 18.75 13.95 21.30
C ARG A 70 18.07 12.59 21.46
N VAL A 71 17.97 12.10 22.69
CA VAL A 71 17.36 10.79 22.99
C VAL A 71 15.92 10.96 23.47
N GLY A 72 15.65 11.92 24.34
CA GLY A 72 14.31 12.12 24.88
C GLY A 72 14.27 13.08 26.07
N GLN A 73 13.25 12.93 26.89
CA GLN A 73 13.05 13.71 28.12
C GLN A 73 12.72 12.78 29.29
N LYS A 74 13.04 13.18 30.51
CA LYS A 74 12.66 12.49 31.73
C LYS A 74 12.13 13.46 32.78
N GLU A 75 11.38 12.95 33.75
CA GLU A 75 11.09 13.69 34.97
C GLU A 75 12.35 13.87 35.80
N LYS A 76 12.44 14.98 36.58
CA LYS A 76 13.68 15.34 37.27
C LYS A 76 14.16 14.26 38.26
N ASP A 77 13.24 13.55 38.88
CA ASP A 77 13.52 12.51 39.89
C ASP A 77 13.45 11.08 39.31
N ALA A 78 13.23 10.91 37.99
CA ALA A 78 13.19 9.59 37.37
C ALA A 78 14.61 9.01 37.19
N ASP A 79 14.73 7.67 37.31
CA ASP A 79 15.97 6.95 37.04
C ASP A 79 16.34 7.11 35.56
N LEU A 80 17.55 7.64 35.33
CA LEU A 80 18.05 7.87 33.97
C LEU A 80 18.15 6.57 33.16
N ASN A 81 18.65 5.49 33.78
CA ASN A 81 18.82 4.22 33.05
C ASN A 81 17.48 3.60 32.69
N ALA A 82 16.50 3.59 33.62
CA ALA A 82 15.16 3.10 33.34
C ALA A 82 14.47 3.93 32.26
N THR A 83 14.63 5.27 32.29
CA THR A 83 14.10 6.16 31.27
C THR A 83 14.74 5.93 29.90
N LEU A 84 16.06 5.74 29.83
CA LEU A 84 16.76 5.47 28.57
C LEU A 84 16.32 4.16 27.93
N VAL A 85 16.15 3.11 28.74
CA VAL A 85 15.65 1.80 28.25
C VAL A 85 14.24 1.94 27.70
N ASP A 86 13.36 2.67 28.39
CA ASP A 86 11.98 2.89 27.92
C ASP A 86 11.94 3.73 26.64
N TYR A 87 12.72 4.79 26.53
CA TYR A 87 12.84 5.59 25.31
C TYR A 87 13.39 4.80 24.13
N GLN A 88 14.41 3.99 24.34
CA GLN A 88 14.97 3.14 23.29
C GLN A 88 13.91 2.15 22.79
N ALA A 89 13.19 1.49 23.69
CA ALA A 89 12.12 0.56 23.33
C ALA A 89 10.98 1.24 22.58
N GLN A 90 10.56 2.44 23.00
CA GLN A 90 9.52 3.22 22.33
C GLN A 90 9.96 3.67 20.92
N ASN A 91 11.19 4.14 20.75
CA ASN A 91 11.72 4.57 19.48
C ASN A 91 11.83 3.40 18.48
N LEU A 92 12.25 2.22 18.94
CA LEU A 92 12.34 1.03 18.10
C LEU A 92 10.98 0.54 17.61
N ARG A 93 9.91 0.70 18.39
CA ARG A 93 8.53 0.41 17.96
C ARG A 93 7.99 1.37 16.89
N GLN A 94 8.64 2.50 16.67
CA GLN A 94 8.25 3.50 15.66
C GLN A 94 9.07 3.38 14.37
N ILE A 95 9.96 2.38 14.28
CA ILE A 95 10.74 2.15 13.06
C ILE A 95 9.80 1.76 11.91
N ARG A 96 10.08 2.33 10.75
CA ARG A 96 9.41 2.01 9.48
C ARG A 96 10.44 1.48 8.49
N PHE A 97 9.97 0.73 7.51
CA PHE A 97 10.83 0.23 6.44
C PHE A 97 10.32 0.67 5.08
N ASP A 98 11.25 1.19 4.27
CA ASP A 98 11.07 1.26 2.84
C ASP A 98 11.63 -0.01 2.21
N VAL A 99 10.80 -0.69 1.42
CA VAL A 99 11.18 -1.91 0.70
C VAL A 99 11.15 -1.62 -0.78
N SER A 100 12.29 -1.75 -1.44
CA SER A 100 12.41 -1.50 -2.88
C SER A 100 13.11 -2.65 -3.60
N ASN A 101 12.78 -2.81 -4.89
CA ASN A 101 13.40 -3.80 -5.76
C ASN A 101 14.54 -3.14 -6.53
N VAL A 102 15.72 -3.77 -6.56
CA VAL A 102 16.93 -3.17 -7.12
C VAL A 102 17.06 -3.44 -8.61
N ASN A 103 16.92 -4.70 -9.01
CA ASN A 103 17.25 -5.15 -10.39
C ASN A 103 16.06 -5.73 -11.16
N CYS A 104 14.97 -6.03 -10.50
CA CYS A 104 13.78 -6.57 -11.12
C CYS A 104 12.54 -6.30 -10.27
N ASP A 105 11.50 -5.75 -10.88
CA ASP A 105 10.22 -5.51 -10.22
C ASP A 105 9.41 -6.80 -10.06
N PRO A 106 8.65 -6.96 -8.97
CA PRO A 106 7.71 -8.06 -8.81
C PRO A 106 6.72 -8.12 -9.98
N GLY A 107 6.42 -9.35 -10.40
CA GLY A 107 5.51 -9.58 -11.49
C GLY A 107 6.12 -9.60 -12.86
N ARG A 108 7.43 -9.53 -12.93
CA ARG A 108 8.15 -9.65 -14.19
C ARG A 108 8.94 -10.95 -14.25
N LEU A 109 9.27 -11.33 -15.46
CA LEU A 109 10.31 -12.32 -15.71
C LEU A 109 11.66 -11.61 -15.60
N CYS A 110 12.42 -11.99 -14.59
CA CYS A 110 13.75 -11.47 -14.32
C CYS A 110 14.80 -12.28 -15.05
N ASP A 111 15.81 -11.64 -15.60
CA ASP A 111 16.96 -12.27 -16.26
C ASP A 111 18.06 -12.70 -15.27
N GLN A 112 17.90 -12.35 -14.01
CA GLN A 112 18.76 -12.72 -12.88
C GLN A 112 17.93 -12.82 -11.60
N LYS A 113 18.54 -13.36 -10.53
CA LYS A 113 17.86 -13.42 -9.24
C LYS A 113 17.54 -12.01 -8.72
N PRO A 114 16.30 -11.78 -8.27
CA PRO A 114 15.90 -10.48 -7.73
C PRO A 114 16.73 -10.09 -6.49
N GLU A 115 16.91 -8.79 -6.33
CA GLU A 115 17.53 -8.18 -5.17
C GLU A 115 16.57 -7.19 -4.52
N LEU A 116 16.45 -7.26 -3.18
CA LEU A 116 15.70 -6.33 -2.36
C LEU A 116 16.66 -5.38 -1.64
N LEU A 117 16.24 -4.12 -1.53
CA LEU A 117 16.82 -3.12 -0.63
C LEU A 117 15.79 -2.80 0.44
N LEU A 118 16.17 -3.00 1.69
CA LEU A 118 15.44 -2.61 2.88
C LEU A 118 16.12 -1.38 3.47
N ILE A 119 15.36 -0.34 3.74
CA ILE A 119 15.86 0.85 4.44
C ILE A 119 14.98 1.07 5.65
N ALA A 120 15.56 0.97 6.83
CA ALA A 120 14.90 1.24 8.08
C ALA A 120 14.99 2.73 8.42
N HIS A 121 13.88 3.33 8.80
CA HIS A 121 13.77 4.72 9.19
C HIS A 121 13.37 4.82 10.66
N GLY A 122 14.15 5.55 11.41
CA GLY A 122 13.83 5.91 12.80
C GLY A 122 12.73 6.97 12.87
N PRO A 123 12.15 7.17 14.05
CA PRO A 123 11.16 8.22 14.27
C PRO A 123 11.75 9.60 13.93
N ASP A 124 10.91 10.44 13.32
CA ASP A 124 11.26 11.81 12.90
C ASP A 124 12.51 11.93 12.00
N GLY A 125 12.83 10.83 11.27
CA GLY A 125 14.01 10.77 10.39
C GLY A 125 15.33 10.58 11.12
N ASN A 126 15.28 10.16 12.39
CA ASN A 126 16.48 9.85 13.17
C ASN A 126 16.93 8.40 12.95
N ASP A 127 17.55 8.11 11.80
CA ASP A 127 18.06 6.79 11.45
C ASP A 127 19.29 6.36 12.28
N SER A 128 19.87 7.28 13.05
CA SER A 128 21.07 7.01 13.87
C SER A 128 20.84 6.06 15.05
N ILE A 129 19.59 5.78 15.38
CA ILE A 129 19.25 4.78 16.42
C ILE A 129 19.38 3.35 15.91
N ILE A 130 19.48 3.14 14.59
CA ILE A 130 19.50 1.83 13.94
C ILE A 130 20.95 1.40 13.76
N ALA A 131 21.37 0.37 14.47
CA ALA A 131 22.71 -0.20 14.35
C ALA A 131 22.79 -1.26 13.25
N SER A 132 21.71 -2.01 13.03
CA SER A 132 21.66 -3.06 12.02
C SER A 132 20.25 -3.37 11.57
N VAL A 133 20.13 -3.88 10.33
CA VAL A 133 18.89 -4.46 9.77
C VAL A 133 19.10 -5.97 9.67
N HIS A 134 18.16 -6.71 10.23
CA HIS A 134 18.15 -8.16 10.27
C HIS A 134 17.09 -8.73 9.34
N ILE A 135 17.39 -9.89 8.78
CA ILE A 135 16.54 -10.59 7.82
C ILE A 135 16.53 -12.07 8.14
N ARG A 136 15.36 -12.69 8.07
CA ARG A 136 15.19 -14.14 8.19
C ARG A 136 14.33 -14.69 7.06
N ILE A 137 14.82 -15.75 6.40
CA ILE A 137 14.09 -16.48 5.35
C ILE A 137 14.16 -17.97 5.67
N GLY A 138 13.09 -18.51 6.22
CA GLY A 138 13.10 -19.90 6.73
C GLY A 138 14.15 -20.08 7.83
N SER A 139 15.16 -20.90 7.58
CA SER A 139 16.28 -21.12 8.49
C SER A 139 17.50 -20.22 8.23
N TYR A 140 17.45 -19.41 7.17
CA TYR A 140 18.53 -18.48 6.83
C TYR A 140 18.30 -17.16 7.54
N GLU A 141 19.34 -16.66 8.22
CA GLU A 141 19.35 -15.34 8.87
C GLU A 141 20.60 -14.58 8.45
N ALA A 142 20.43 -13.29 8.17
CA ALA A 142 21.49 -12.37 7.82
C ALA A 142 21.26 -11.03 8.50
N ALA A 143 22.34 -10.27 8.68
CA ALA A 143 22.30 -8.92 9.21
C ALA A 143 23.20 -8.01 8.39
N CYS A 144 22.75 -6.78 8.19
CA CYS A 144 23.50 -5.69 7.59
C CYS A 144 23.75 -4.60 8.62
N GLU A 145 24.96 -4.08 8.68
CA GLU A 145 25.26 -2.94 9.55
C GLU A 145 24.63 -1.66 9.01
N GLY A 146 24.17 -0.81 9.93
CA GLY A 146 23.46 0.43 9.62
C GLY A 146 21.97 0.21 9.31
N ASN A 147 21.35 1.22 8.72
CA ASN A 147 19.92 1.26 8.48
C ASN A 147 19.47 0.71 7.11
N ALA A 148 20.38 0.26 6.26
CA ALA A 148 20.07 -0.26 4.94
C ALA A 148 20.65 -1.67 4.75
N CYS A 149 19.86 -2.53 4.11
CA CYS A 149 20.25 -3.90 3.79
C CYS A 149 19.83 -4.28 2.38
N GLN A 150 20.81 -4.49 1.51
CA GLN A 150 20.56 -5.02 0.17
C GLN A 150 20.93 -6.49 0.13
N MET A 151 20.04 -7.30 -0.39
CA MET A 151 20.30 -8.73 -0.50
C MET A 151 19.74 -9.34 -1.78
N ARG A 152 20.44 -10.33 -2.30
CA ARG A 152 19.97 -11.19 -3.35
C ARG A 152 19.05 -12.27 -2.78
N LEU A 153 17.83 -12.35 -3.32
CA LEU A 153 16.83 -13.25 -2.82
C LEU A 153 17.08 -14.70 -3.26
N PRO A 154 16.85 -15.70 -2.39
CA PRO A 154 16.93 -17.11 -2.77
C PRO A 154 15.77 -17.52 -3.68
N ALA A 155 15.99 -18.53 -4.53
CA ALA A 155 14.88 -19.18 -5.21
C ALA A 155 13.98 -19.89 -4.19
N THR A 156 12.65 -19.90 -4.47
CA THR A 156 11.64 -20.54 -3.63
C THR A 156 10.90 -21.64 -4.43
N ASP A 157 10.00 -22.32 -3.78
CA ASP A 157 8.98 -23.13 -4.44
C ASP A 157 7.81 -22.25 -4.97
N ASN A 158 6.78 -22.91 -5.54
CA ASN A 158 5.59 -22.26 -6.07
C ASN A 158 4.72 -21.60 -4.99
N GLN A 159 4.86 -22.00 -3.74
CA GLN A 159 4.12 -21.44 -2.60
C GLN A 159 4.77 -20.19 -2.05
N GLY A 160 6.04 -19.96 -2.40
CA GLY A 160 6.83 -18.88 -1.86
C GLY A 160 7.22 -19.09 -0.41
N VAL A 161 8.00 -18.18 0.12
CA VAL A 161 8.50 -18.23 1.51
C VAL A 161 8.25 -16.91 2.22
N TRP A 162 8.08 -16.98 3.53
CA TRP A 162 8.02 -15.81 4.39
C TRP A 162 9.40 -15.22 4.55
N PHE A 163 9.45 -13.90 4.40
CA PHE A 163 10.60 -13.05 4.57
C PHE A 163 10.30 -12.14 5.77
N GLU A 164 11.03 -12.33 6.85
CA GLU A 164 10.92 -11.56 8.08
C GLU A 164 12.09 -10.59 8.16
N TYR A 165 11.84 -9.36 8.59
CA TYR A 165 12.89 -8.36 8.77
C TYR A 165 12.58 -7.42 9.93
N TRP A 166 13.63 -6.94 10.59
CA TRP A 166 13.55 -6.03 11.72
C TRP A 166 14.84 -5.23 11.84
N ALA A 167 14.81 -4.16 12.63
CA ALA A 167 15.98 -3.36 12.96
C ALA A 167 16.42 -3.61 14.40
N MET A 168 17.70 -3.41 14.66
CA MET A 168 18.26 -3.46 16.01
C MET A 168 19.08 -2.19 16.30
N ASP A 169 19.06 -1.77 17.56
CA ASP A 169 19.94 -0.72 18.06
C ASP A 169 21.31 -1.28 18.51
N SER A 170 22.18 -0.40 18.98
CA SER A 170 23.52 -0.78 19.47
C SER A 170 23.52 -1.61 20.77
N ASP A 171 22.40 -1.64 21.48
CA ASP A 171 22.22 -2.37 22.73
C ASP A 171 21.49 -3.71 22.52
N ALA A 172 21.33 -4.12 21.25
CA ALA A 172 20.66 -5.33 20.81
C ALA A 172 19.15 -5.39 21.10
N ASN A 173 18.51 -4.24 21.34
CA ASN A 173 17.05 -4.18 21.37
C ASN A 173 16.50 -4.23 19.94
N GLN A 174 15.35 -4.88 19.78
CA GLN A 174 14.73 -5.12 18.47
C GLN A 174 13.52 -4.19 18.24
N SER A 175 13.34 -3.79 16.99
CA SER A 175 12.07 -3.18 16.53
C SER A 175 10.96 -4.22 16.48
N ASP A 176 9.76 -3.78 16.14
CA ASP A 176 8.74 -4.70 15.69
C ASP A 176 9.25 -5.45 14.45
N HIS A 177 8.77 -6.69 14.30
CA HIS A 177 9.11 -7.53 13.16
C HIS A 177 8.10 -7.32 12.03
N PHE A 178 8.61 -7.27 10.82
CA PHE A 178 7.83 -7.06 9.60
C PHE A 178 7.91 -8.30 8.72
N TRP A 179 6.88 -8.57 7.96
CA TRP A 179 6.82 -9.75 7.11
C TRP A 179 6.34 -9.41 5.71
N LEU A 180 6.92 -10.05 4.74
CA LEU A 180 6.40 -10.13 3.39
C LEU A 180 6.57 -11.57 2.88
N LYS A 181 5.80 -11.95 1.89
CA LYS A 181 5.94 -13.26 1.26
C LYS A 181 6.54 -13.08 -0.12
N ILE A 182 7.62 -13.78 -0.41
CA ILE A 182 8.28 -13.76 -1.70
C ILE A 182 8.14 -15.10 -2.41
N ARG A 183 8.00 -15.03 -3.73
CA ARG A 183 8.04 -16.19 -4.62
C ARG A 183 9.01 -15.90 -5.76
N ILE A 184 10.04 -16.74 -5.86
CA ILE A 184 11.06 -16.65 -6.89
C ILE A 184 11.25 -18.04 -7.47
N VAL A 185 10.67 -18.27 -8.64
CA VAL A 185 10.64 -19.58 -9.29
C VAL A 185 11.34 -19.49 -10.62
N SER A 186 12.23 -20.44 -10.92
CA SER A 186 12.88 -20.52 -12.22
C SER A 186 11.85 -20.68 -13.33
N ALA A 187 12.00 -19.90 -14.40
CA ALA A 187 11.16 -20.05 -15.58
C ALA A 187 11.42 -21.41 -16.24
N GLN A 188 10.36 -21.98 -16.83
CA GLN A 188 10.51 -23.25 -17.55
C GLN A 188 11.58 -23.13 -18.64
N ASN A 189 12.49 -24.09 -18.66
CA ASN A 189 13.60 -24.18 -19.61
C ASN A 189 14.66 -23.07 -19.53
N SER A 190 14.74 -22.33 -18.43
CA SER A 190 15.80 -21.34 -18.19
C SER A 190 16.45 -21.54 -16.82
N VAL A 191 17.77 -21.44 -16.78
CA VAL A 191 18.54 -21.45 -15.53
C VAL A 191 18.85 -20.05 -15.02
N THR A 192 18.52 -19.02 -15.79
CA THR A 192 18.83 -17.62 -15.48
C THR A 192 17.59 -16.76 -15.31
N ASN A 193 16.42 -17.20 -15.80
CA ASN A 193 15.20 -16.40 -15.72
C ASN A 193 14.32 -16.88 -14.57
N TYR A 194 13.77 -15.91 -13.85
CA TYR A 194 12.97 -16.15 -12.66
C TYR A 194 11.65 -15.40 -12.73
N TYR A 195 10.53 -16.06 -12.40
CA TYR A 195 9.30 -15.37 -12.03
C TYR A 195 9.45 -14.86 -10.61
N TYR A 196 9.18 -13.59 -10.40
CA TYR A 196 9.34 -12.91 -9.12
C TYR A 196 8.06 -12.22 -8.70
N ASP A 197 7.58 -12.57 -7.51
CA ASP A 197 6.43 -11.92 -6.87
C ASP A 197 6.77 -11.56 -5.42
N VAL A 198 6.32 -10.38 -4.99
CA VAL A 198 6.33 -9.95 -3.59
C VAL A 198 4.89 -9.68 -3.18
N ILE A 199 4.48 -10.29 -2.08
CA ILE A 199 3.16 -10.15 -1.51
C ILE A 199 3.28 -9.79 -0.04
N GLY A 200 2.57 -8.76 0.37
CA GLY A 200 2.59 -8.22 1.72
C GLY A 200 2.81 -6.72 1.67
N ASP A 201 2.38 -6.06 2.70
CA ASP A 201 2.70 -4.67 2.94
C ASP A 201 3.91 -4.61 3.88
N ALA A 202 4.85 -3.75 3.57
CA ALA A 202 5.97 -3.44 4.44
C ALA A 202 5.53 -2.67 5.71
N PHE A 203 4.21 -2.59 5.96
CA PHE A 203 3.63 -1.89 7.09
C PHE A 203 3.14 -2.88 8.16
N PRO A 204 3.47 -2.65 9.44
CA PRO A 204 3.15 -3.57 10.53
C PRO A 204 1.66 -3.80 10.74
N ASP A 205 0.81 -2.88 10.31
CA ASP A 205 -0.64 -2.95 10.54
C ASP A 205 -1.39 -3.89 9.59
N ALA A 206 -0.77 -4.33 8.52
CA ALA A 206 -1.37 -5.31 7.60
C ALA A 206 -1.58 -6.69 8.27
N SER A 207 -0.81 -7.01 9.31
CA SER A 207 -0.92 -8.26 10.05
C SER A 207 -2.14 -8.31 10.99
N ALA A 208 -2.63 -7.17 11.45
CA ALA A 208 -3.74 -7.09 12.40
C ALA A 208 -5.12 -7.39 11.79
N TYR A 209 -5.25 -7.32 10.47
CA TYR A 209 -6.54 -7.41 9.76
C TYR A 209 -6.60 -8.49 8.70
N GLY A 210 -5.89 -9.61 8.87
CA GLY A 210 -6.04 -10.76 8.00
C GLY A 210 -5.68 -10.47 6.54
N SER A 211 -4.48 -10.00 6.28
CA SER A 211 -3.96 -9.65 4.95
C SER A 211 -3.69 -10.84 4.02
N ASP A 212 -4.16 -12.02 4.36
CA ASP A 212 -3.81 -13.29 3.71
C ASP A 212 -4.16 -13.37 2.22
N VAL A 213 -5.11 -12.56 1.75
CA VAL A 213 -5.42 -12.51 0.31
C VAL A 213 -4.23 -12.07 -0.52
N TRP A 214 -3.35 -11.26 0.07
CA TRP A 214 -2.13 -10.75 -0.59
C TRP A 214 -0.99 -11.74 -0.57
N TYR A 215 -1.14 -12.80 0.20
CA TYR A 215 -0.25 -13.96 0.21
C TYR A 215 -0.70 -15.07 -0.74
N MET A 216 -1.82 -14.85 -1.44
CA MET A 216 -2.22 -15.72 -2.54
C MET A 216 -1.40 -15.40 -3.78
N PHE A 217 -0.48 -16.29 -4.10
CA PHE A 217 0.16 -16.25 -5.40
C PHE A 217 -0.75 -16.89 -6.45
N PRO A 218 -0.92 -16.28 -7.63
CA PRO A 218 -1.54 -16.98 -8.74
C PRO A 218 -0.71 -18.23 -9.06
N SER A 219 -1.37 -19.33 -9.36
CA SER A 219 -0.67 -20.53 -9.83
C SER A 219 0.09 -20.21 -11.12
N LEU A 220 1.34 -20.64 -11.23
CA LEU A 220 2.12 -20.48 -12.46
C LEU A 220 1.60 -21.33 -13.62
N THR A 221 0.79 -22.35 -13.32
CA THR A 221 0.17 -23.25 -14.31
C THR A 221 -1.27 -22.84 -14.64
N GLN A 222 -1.83 -21.89 -13.92
CA GLN A 222 -3.18 -21.37 -14.16
C GLN A 222 -3.07 -20.18 -15.12
N GLU A 223 -3.75 -20.26 -16.25
CA GLU A 223 -4.00 -19.09 -17.08
C GLU A 223 -4.89 -18.13 -16.29
N LEU A 224 -4.38 -16.93 -16.04
CA LEU A 224 -5.18 -15.86 -15.44
C LEU A 224 -6.01 -15.19 -16.54
N PRO A 225 -7.21 -14.75 -16.25
CA PRO A 225 -7.92 -13.86 -17.15
C PRO A 225 -7.10 -12.58 -17.37
N PRO A 226 -7.10 -12.01 -18.59
CA PRO A 226 -6.25 -10.86 -18.93
C PRO A 226 -6.37 -9.70 -17.95
N VAL A 227 -7.54 -9.48 -17.36
CA VAL A 227 -7.79 -8.43 -16.36
C VAL A 227 -6.94 -8.57 -15.09
N LEU A 228 -6.47 -9.78 -14.77
CA LEU A 228 -5.60 -10.06 -13.63
C LEU A 228 -4.13 -10.24 -14.01
N GLU A 229 -3.83 -10.23 -15.31
CA GLU A 229 -2.45 -10.28 -15.76
C GLU A 229 -1.69 -9.02 -15.34
N LYS A 230 -0.42 -9.19 -15.05
CA LYS A 230 0.46 -8.08 -14.72
C LYS A 230 0.72 -7.24 -15.96
N VAL A 231 0.48 -5.96 -15.82
CA VAL A 231 0.67 -4.96 -16.86
C VAL A 231 2.09 -4.38 -16.72
N PRO A 232 3.01 -4.63 -17.67
CA PRO A 232 4.39 -4.16 -17.53
C PRO A 232 4.55 -2.65 -17.70
N THR A 233 3.72 -2.04 -18.56
CA THR A 233 3.67 -0.58 -18.77
C THR A 233 2.22 -0.13 -19.01
N LYS A 234 1.97 1.18 -18.88
CA LYS A 234 0.66 1.78 -19.15
C LYS A 234 0.11 1.47 -20.54
N ASP A 235 0.98 1.28 -21.54
CA ASP A 235 0.55 1.02 -22.92
C ASP A 235 -0.30 -0.26 -23.07
N TYR A 236 -0.16 -1.18 -22.11
CA TYR A 236 -0.99 -2.39 -22.04
C TYR A 236 -2.40 -2.15 -21.48
N LEU A 237 -2.70 -0.92 -21.02
CA LEU A 237 -4.03 -0.52 -20.55
C LEU A 237 -4.93 0.04 -21.66
N VAL A 238 -4.40 0.29 -22.84
CA VAL A 238 -5.15 0.87 -23.95
C VAL A 238 -6.33 -0.02 -24.32
N THR A 239 -7.56 0.56 -24.23
CA THR A 239 -8.82 -0.10 -24.61
C THR A 239 -9.50 0.61 -25.78
N LYS A 240 -10.46 -0.07 -26.43
CA LYS A 240 -11.18 0.43 -27.61
C LYS A 240 -12.67 0.11 -27.50
N HIS A 241 -13.25 0.21 -26.29
CA HIS A 241 -14.66 -0.08 -26.09
C HIS A 241 -15.55 1.03 -26.69
N LYS A 242 -16.72 0.62 -27.17
CA LYS A 242 -17.72 1.54 -27.70
C LYS A 242 -18.57 2.21 -26.61
N LEU A 243 -18.06 2.72 -25.59
CA LEU A 243 -18.72 3.27 -24.42
C LEU A 243 -19.93 4.16 -24.79
N GLN A 244 -21.11 3.54 -24.90
CA GLN A 244 -22.32 4.18 -25.46
C GLN A 244 -22.85 5.32 -24.58
N LEU A 245 -22.75 5.19 -23.25
CA LEU A 245 -23.13 6.27 -22.35
C LEU A 245 -22.21 7.49 -22.53
N LEU A 246 -20.90 7.27 -22.63
CA LEU A 246 -19.94 8.33 -22.92
C LEU A 246 -20.22 9.00 -24.25
N GLY A 247 -20.42 8.21 -25.31
CA GLY A 247 -20.77 8.74 -26.61
C GLY A 247 -22.06 9.58 -26.60
N ALA A 248 -23.10 9.10 -25.90
CA ALA A 248 -24.33 9.82 -25.73
C ALA A 248 -24.15 11.16 -24.98
N LYS A 249 -23.33 11.17 -23.93
CA LYS A 249 -23.04 12.40 -23.17
C LYS A 249 -22.27 13.41 -24.01
N LEU A 250 -21.28 12.96 -24.79
CA LEU A 250 -20.55 13.83 -25.73
C LEU A 250 -21.48 14.52 -26.74
N ILE A 251 -22.45 13.78 -27.28
CA ILE A 251 -23.43 14.33 -28.21
C ILE A 251 -24.37 15.34 -27.50
N LYS A 252 -24.96 14.92 -26.36
CA LYS A 252 -25.94 15.73 -25.61
C LYS A 252 -25.35 17.04 -25.07
N ASN A 253 -24.07 17.03 -24.71
CA ASN A 253 -23.37 18.22 -24.20
C ASN A 253 -22.77 19.10 -25.33
N GLY A 254 -22.92 18.69 -26.60
CA GLY A 254 -22.40 19.46 -27.73
C GLY A 254 -20.88 19.43 -27.87
N GLU A 255 -20.20 18.44 -27.30
CA GLU A 255 -18.76 18.27 -27.42
C GLU A 255 -18.35 17.83 -28.83
N VAL A 256 -19.31 17.31 -29.61
CA VAL A 256 -19.15 16.90 -31.00
C VAL A 256 -20.31 17.44 -31.84
N ASP A 257 -20.01 17.85 -33.09
CA ASP A 257 -21.04 18.27 -34.04
C ASP A 257 -21.68 17.06 -34.72
N THR A 258 -22.94 16.80 -34.39
CA THR A 258 -23.77 15.77 -34.98
C THR A 258 -24.97 16.31 -35.75
N SER A 259 -24.96 17.61 -36.10
CA SER A 259 -26.05 18.28 -36.78
C SER A 259 -26.40 17.66 -38.14
N PHE A 260 -25.46 17.01 -38.79
CA PHE A 260 -25.61 16.31 -40.06
C PHE A 260 -26.07 14.84 -39.92
N CYS A 261 -26.11 14.31 -38.70
CA CYS A 261 -26.59 12.97 -38.44
C CYS A 261 -28.13 12.93 -38.30
N GLU A 262 -28.76 11.82 -38.68
CA GLU A 262 -30.16 11.56 -38.40
C GLU A 262 -30.40 11.58 -36.88
N ASN A 263 -31.49 12.23 -36.44
CA ASN A 263 -31.84 12.45 -35.05
C ASN A 263 -30.66 12.98 -34.19
N TYR A 264 -29.86 13.86 -34.78
CA TYR A 264 -28.67 14.44 -34.14
C TYR A 264 -27.71 13.39 -33.56
N GLY A 265 -27.61 12.24 -34.24
CA GLY A 265 -26.70 11.17 -33.85
C GLY A 265 -27.15 10.26 -32.73
N LEU A 266 -28.42 10.34 -32.28
CA LEU A 266 -28.98 9.53 -31.21
C LEU A 266 -30.11 8.62 -31.69
N ASN A 267 -30.26 7.46 -31.10
CA ASN A 267 -31.41 6.57 -31.16
C ASN A 267 -32.53 7.07 -30.22
N LEU A 268 -33.73 6.50 -30.36
CA LEU A 268 -34.87 6.84 -29.51
C LEU A 268 -34.67 6.54 -28.01
N ASP A 269 -33.82 5.58 -27.70
CA ASP A 269 -33.42 5.23 -26.32
C ASP A 269 -32.29 6.14 -25.77
N GLY A 270 -31.84 7.10 -26.57
CA GLY A 270 -30.81 8.07 -26.20
C GLY A 270 -29.38 7.57 -26.33
N THR A 271 -29.16 6.37 -26.85
CA THR A 271 -27.82 5.86 -27.20
C THR A 271 -27.35 6.44 -28.54
N PRO A 272 -26.05 6.52 -28.85
CA PRO A 272 -25.58 6.94 -30.16
C PRO A 272 -26.05 6.00 -31.26
N ASN A 273 -26.57 6.55 -32.36
CA ASN A 273 -26.81 5.78 -33.58
C ASN A 273 -25.50 5.59 -34.36
N GLY A 274 -25.55 4.87 -35.49
CA GLY A 274 -24.31 4.57 -36.25
C GLY A 274 -23.52 5.81 -36.66
N CYS A 275 -24.19 6.95 -36.98
CA CYS A 275 -23.51 8.23 -37.29
C CYS A 275 -22.93 8.84 -36.01
N GLY A 276 -23.70 8.85 -34.91
CA GLY A 276 -23.22 9.35 -33.62
C GLY A 276 -22.04 8.57 -33.07
N GLU A 277 -22.04 7.22 -33.16
CA GLU A 277 -20.91 6.38 -32.82
C GLU A 277 -19.64 6.75 -33.62
N GLN A 278 -19.81 6.95 -34.92
CA GLN A 278 -18.68 7.31 -35.79
C GLN A 278 -18.08 8.69 -35.44
N VAL A 279 -18.93 9.67 -35.19
CA VAL A 279 -18.49 11.04 -34.84
C VAL A 279 -17.81 11.06 -33.49
N THR A 280 -18.31 10.33 -32.51
CA THR A 280 -17.75 10.30 -31.13
C THR A 280 -16.54 9.39 -30.98
N ALA A 281 -16.30 8.46 -31.93
CA ALA A 281 -15.33 7.37 -31.78
C ALA A 281 -13.93 7.81 -31.32
N LYS A 282 -13.41 8.91 -31.91
CA LYS A 282 -12.09 9.42 -31.53
C LYS A 282 -12.07 9.95 -30.08
N MET A 283 -13.05 10.73 -29.71
CA MET A 283 -13.11 11.32 -28.37
C MET A 283 -13.38 10.26 -27.32
N VAL A 284 -14.23 9.25 -27.61
CA VAL A 284 -14.43 8.07 -26.75
C VAL A 284 -13.12 7.32 -26.56
N PHE A 285 -12.34 7.12 -27.63
CA PHE A 285 -11.02 6.48 -27.53
C PHE A 285 -10.05 7.30 -26.69
N ASP A 286 -9.97 8.62 -26.93
CA ASP A 286 -9.07 9.49 -26.18
C ASP A 286 -9.43 9.52 -24.68
N MET A 287 -10.73 9.67 -24.35
CA MET A 287 -11.19 9.74 -22.97
C MET A 287 -11.01 8.44 -22.18
N GLN A 288 -11.25 7.27 -22.80
CA GLN A 288 -11.09 6.01 -22.10
C GLN A 288 -9.61 5.66 -21.81
N ASN A 289 -8.67 6.34 -22.44
CA ASN A 289 -7.25 6.07 -22.29
C ASN A 289 -6.46 7.24 -21.66
N GLN A 290 -7.08 8.40 -21.43
CA GLN A 290 -6.38 9.58 -20.90
C GLN A 290 -5.87 9.39 -19.47
N TYR A 291 -6.46 8.46 -18.71
CA TYR A 291 -6.09 8.21 -17.32
C TYR A 291 -5.13 7.03 -17.14
N ASP A 292 -4.65 6.40 -18.22
CA ASP A 292 -3.86 5.15 -18.13
C ASP A 292 -2.59 5.30 -17.30
N ASP A 293 -1.91 6.44 -17.38
CA ASP A 293 -0.75 6.76 -16.53
C ASP A 293 -1.13 6.76 -15.04
N LEU A 294 -2.18 7.50 -14.70
CA LEU A 294 -2.63 7.65 -13.30
C LEU A 294 -3.18 6.32 -12.75
N ILE A 295 -3.93 5.56 -13.58
CA ILE A 295 -4.41 4.21 -13.21
C ILE A 295 -3.22 3.29 -12.93
N PHE A 296 -2.21 3.28 -13.82
CA PHE A 296 -1.03 2.43 -13.66
C PHE A 296 -0.27 2.74 -12.37
N GLU A 297 -0.02 4.02 -12.09
CA GLU A 297 0.72 4.46 -10.90
C GLU A 297 -0.07 4.23 -9.61
N ALA A 298 -1.37 4.56 -9.57
CA ALA A 298 -2.23 4.31 -8.41
C ALA A 298 -2.34 2.81 -8.11
N SER A 299 -2.55 1.99 -9.15
CA SER A 299 -2.61 0.53 -9.04
C SER A 299 -1.33 -0.07 -8.50
N LYS A 300 -0.17 0.45 -8.94
CA LYS A 300 1.14 0.02 -8.45
C LYS A 300 1.31 0.33 -6.96
N ARG A 301 0.95 1.56 -6.53
CA ARG A 301 1.02 1.95 -5.11
C ARG A 301 0.09 1.12 -4.24
N GLN A 302 -1.17 0.95 -4.69
CA GLN A 302 -2.19 0.21 -3.94
C GLN A 302 -2.15 -1.31 -4.19
N LYS A 303 -1.25 -1.81 -5.06
CA LYS A 303 -1.10 -3.23 -5.40
C LYS A 303 -2.42 -3.88 -5.87
N VAL A 304 -3.15 -3.18 -6.71
CA VAL A 304 -4.41 -3.61 -7.34
C VAL A 304 -4.15 -3.85 -8.83
N PRO A 305 -4.72 -4.88 -9.46
CA PRO A 305 -4.57 -5.06 -10.91
C PRO A 305 -5.09 -3.82 -11.67
N PRO A 306 -4.28 -3.15 -12.49
CA PRO A 306 -4.67 -1.88 -13.11
C PRO A 306 -5.85 -2.02 -14.08
N ARG A 307 -6.02 -3.18 -14.70
CA ARG A 307 -7.17 -3.46 -15.56
C ARG A 307 -8.47 -3.62 -14.77
N ILE A 308 -8.42 -4.05 -13.50
CA ILE A 308 -9.60 -4.00 -12.61
C ILE A 308 -10.00 -2.55 -12.35
N VAL A 309 -9.05 -1.68 -12.03
CA VAL A 309 -9.34 -0.24 -11.82
C VAL A 309 -9.94 0.36 -13.08
N LYS A 310 -9.36 0.10 -14.24
CA LYS A 310 -9.86 0.59 -15.54
C LYS A 310 -11.26 0.07 -15.88
N GLY A 311 -11.46 -1.25 -15.71
CA GLY A 311 -12.78 -1.88 -15.94
C GLY A 311 -13.87 -1.34 -15.01
N LEU A 312 -13.52 -1.03 -13.77
CA LEU A 312 -14.42 -0.43 -12.80
C LEU A 312 -14.82 0.99 -13.23
N ILE A 313 -13.87 1.85 -13.62
CA ILE A 313 -14.18 3.19 -14.16
C ILE A 313 -15.06 3.09 -15.40
N ALA A 314 -14.75 2.15 -16.31
CA ALA A 314 -15.54 1.93 -17.52
C ALA A 314 -16.97 1.46 -17.20
N GLN A 315 -17.16 0.68 -16.14
CA GLN A 315 -18.46 0.21 -15.69
C GLN A 315 -19.25 1.30 -14.96
N GLU A 316 -18.61 2.07 -14.07
CA GLU A 316 -19.28 3.07 -13.23
C GLU A 316 -19.67 4.33 -14.01
N SER A 317 -18.70 4.98 -14.61
CA SER A 317 -18.88 6.29 -15.24
C SER A 317 -18.68 6.33 -16.75
N GLN A 318 -18.16 5.25 -17.34
CA GLN A 318 -17.62 5.23 -18.70
C GLN A 318 -16.63 6.39 -18.94
N PHE A 319 -15.79 6.70 -17.94
CA PHE A 319 -14.82 7.80 -17.95
C PHE A 319 -15.42 9.20 -18.01
N TRP A 320 -16.72 9.36 -17.78
CA TRP A 320 -17.34 10.66 -17.64
C TRP A 320 -17.10 11.21 -16.22
N PRO A 321 -16.41 12.37 -16.08
CA PRO A 321 -15.91 12.79 -14.76
C PRO A 321 -16.96 13.38 -13.82
N VAL A 322 -18.18 13.61 -14.34
CA VAL A 322 -19.26 14.25 -13.57
C VAL A 322 -20.38 13.25 -13.33
N SER A 323 -20.69 12.96 -12.07
CA SER A 323 -21.85 12.14 -11.72
C SER A 323 -23.15 12.91 -11.94
N ASP A 324 -24.15 12.21 -12.51
CA ASP A 324 -25.53 12.72 -12.61
C ASP A 324 -26.33 12.39 -11.33
N THR A 325 -25.76 11.57 -10.45
CA THR A 325 -26.39 11.08 -9.22
C THR A 325 -25.85 11.86 -8.02
N PRO A 326 -26.70 12.46 -7.18
CA PRO A 326 -26.26 13.11 -5.96
C PRO A 326 -25.66 12.07 -5.00
N PHE A 327 -24.59 12.44 -4.29
CA PHE A 327 -23.87 11.61 -3.33
C PHE A 327 -23.01 10.47 -3.92
N GLU A 328 -22.81 10.46 -5.24
CA GLU A 328 -21.84 9.63 -5.92
C GLU A 328 -20.77 10.53 -6.54
N TYR A 329 -19.51 10.25 -6.33
CA TYR A 329 -18.42 11.16 -6.64
C TYR A 329 -17.43 10.51 -7.61
N GLY A 330 -17.09 11.24 -8.65
CA GLY A 330 -15.99 10.96 -9.57
C GLY A 330 -16.14 9.73 -10.46
N LEU A 331 -15.03 9.32 -11.04
CA LEU A 331 -14.96 8.26 -12.05
C LEU A 331 -15.38 6.88 -11.51
N GLY A 332 -15.15 6.63 -10.22
CA GLY A 332 -15.51 5.38 -9.54
C GLY A 332 -16.85 5.42 -8.82
N MET A 333 -17.64 6.50 -8.96
CA MET A 333 -18.93 6.69 -8.27
C MET A 333 -18.83 6.40 -6.76
N LEU A 334 -17.75 6.92 -6.12
CA LEU A 334 -17.52 6.72 -4.69
C LEU A 334 -18.64 7.37 -3.88
N THR A 335 -19.20 6.63 -2.94
CA THR A 335 -20.18 7.15 -1.99
C THR A 335 -19.53 7.52 -0.65
N GLU A 336 -20.25 8.25 0.22
CA GLU A 336 -19.79 8.49 1.60
C GLU A 336 -19.53 7.18 2.35
N GLY A 337 -20.42 6.19 2.18
CA GLY A 337 -20.23 4.84 2.73
C GLY A 337 -19.00 4.12 2.18
N GLY A 338 -18.70 4.32 0.88
CA GLY A 338 -17.49 3.83 0.24
C GLY A 338 -16.23 4.48 0.81
N ALA A 339 -16.27 5.79 1.09
CA ALA A 339 -15.17 6.49 1.73
C ALA A 339 -14.94 6.01 3.18
N ASP A 340 -16.01 5.77 3.94
CA ASP A 340 -15.92 5.19 5.29
C ASP A 340 -15.36 3.75 5.26
N MET A 341 -15.78 2.94 4.28
CA MET A 341 -15.27 1.60 4.05
C MET A 341 -13.77 1.64 3.74
N LEU A 342 -13.35 2.52 2.84
CA LEU A 342 -11.94 2.75 2.53
C LEU A 342 -11.13 3.08 3.79
N LEU A 343 -11.54 4.09 4.56
CA LEU A 343 -10.85 4.53 5.76
C LEU A 343 -10.82 3.48 6.87
N ARG A 344 -11.84 2.63 6.94
CA ARG A 344 -11.95 1.56 7.94
C ARG A 344 -11.07 0.36 7.60
N TRP A 345 -10.97 -0.01 6.34
CA TRP A 345 -10.35 -1.26 5.92
C TRP A 345 -8.96 -1.10 5.30
N ASN A 346 -8.65 0.06 4.70
CA ASN A 346 -7.31 0.34 4.21
C ASN A 346 -6.54 1.18 5.25
N THR A 347 -5.96 0.50 6.24
CA THR A 347 -5.27 1.13 7.37
C THR A 347 -4.13 2.04 6.91
N SER A 348 -3.35 1.63 5.93
CA SER A 348 -2.25 2.46 5.39
C SER A 348 -2.76 3.77 4.80
N TYR A 349 -3.83 3.72 4.01
CA TYR A 349 -4.45 4.91 3.45
C TYR A 349 -5.06 5.79 4.54
N PHE A 350 -5.78 5.18 5.50
CA PHE A 350 -6.33 5.89 6.65
C PHE A 350 -5.25 6.63 7.44
N LEU A 351 -4.14 5.95 7.79
CA LEU A 351 -3.06 6.56 8.54
C LEU A 351 -2.46 7.76 7.80
N ASN A 352 -2.24 7.65 6.50
CA ASN A 352 -1.73 8.75 5.68
C ASN A 352 -2.69 9.96 5.71
N VAL A 353 -3.98 9.73 5.51
CA VAL A 353 -5.00 10.81 5.53
C VAL A 353 -5.14 11.41 6.93
N CYS A 354 -5.24 10.56 7.95
CA CYS A 354 -5.44 10.98 9.34
C CYS A 354 -4.24 11.79 9.86
N MET A 355 -3.01 11.31 9.64
CA MET A 355 -1.81 12.00 10.10
C MET A 355 -1.57 13.32 9.36
N ALA A 356 -1.97 13.42 8.09
CA ALA A 356 -1.93 14.66 7.34
C ALA A 356 -2.99 15.66 7.84
N THR A 357 -4.15 15.17 8.25
CA THR A 357 -5.25 16.00 8.77
C THR A 357 -4.98 16.48 10.21
N TYR A 358 -4.37 15.62 11.03
CA TYR A 358 -4.09 15.88 12.45
C TYR A 358 -2.59 15.82 12.76
N PRO A 359 -1.74 16.71 12.19
CA PRO A 359 -0.28 16.60 12.30
C PRO A 359 0.23 16.81 13.75
N LEU A 360 -0.53 17.52 14.58
CA LEU A 360 -0.19 17.78 15.99
C LEU A 360 -0.79 16.76 16.99
N ASP A 361 -1.63 15.83 16.52
CA ASP A 361 -2.31 14.84 17.35
C ASP A 361 -2.36 13.50 16.63
N ARG A 362 -1.17 12.99 16.30
CA ARG A 362 -1.02 11.75 15.53
C ARG A 362 -1.44 10.50 16.30
N GLU A 363 -1.39 10.55 17.64
CA GLU A 363 -1.75 9.41 18.50
C GLU A 363 -3.19 8.96 18.29
N LYS A 364 -4.11 9.90 18.04
CA LYS A 364 -5.51 9.53 17.74
C LYS A 364 -5.66 8.64 16.50
N CYS A 365 -4.77 8.78 15.52
CA CYS A 365 -4.80 7.98 14.30
C CYS A 365 -4.40 6.51 14.56
N MET A 366 -3.61 6.25 15.59
CA MET A 366 -3.14 4.89 15.91
C MET A 366 -4.27 3.95 16.37
N GLY A 367 -5.39 4.51 16.82
CA GLY A 367 -6.57 3.73 17.22
C GLY A 367 -7.41 3.20 16.05
N GLY A 368 -7.13 3.62 14.81
CA GLY A 368 -7.91 3.28 13.62
C GLY A 368 -9.20 4.10 13.48
N PHE A 369 -9.74 4.13 12.25
CA PHE A 369 -10.89 4.96 11.89
C PHE A 369 -12.12 4.74 12.78
N SER A 370 -12.44 3.49 13.11
CA SER A 370 -13.64 3.15 13.91
C SER A 370 -13.59 3.66 15.37
N ASN A 371 -12.40 3.99 15.88
CA ASN A 371 -12.21 4.50 17.24
C ASN A 371 -12.17 6.04 17.30
N LEU A 372 -12.21 6.71 16.15
CA LEU A 372 -12.37 8.16 16.10
C LEU A 372 -13.79 8.58 16.49
N LYS A 373 -13.93 9.81 17.00
CA LYS A 373 -15.24 10.41 17.24
C LYS A 373 -15.96 10.65 15.91
N GLU A 374 -17.27 10.70 15.95
CA GLU A 374 -18.13 10.87 14.76
C GLU A 374 -17.77 12.13 13.95
N ASP A 375 -17.52 13.25 14.61
CA ASP A 375 -17.09 14.50 13.97
C ASP A 375 -15.73 14.36 13.28
N GLU A 376 -14.80 13.64 13.87
CA GLU A 376 -13.48 13.35 13.28
C GLU A 376 -13.61 12.40 12.07
N GLN A 377 -14.49 11.41 12.15
CA GLN A 377 -14.79 10.52 11.00
C GLN A 377 -15.39 11.31 9.82
N ILE A 378 -16.32 12.23 10.11
CA ILE A 378 -16.92 13.11 9.08
C ILE A 378 -15.86 13.99 8.42
N VAL A 379 -14.92 14.55 9.20
CA VAL A 379 -13.82 15.36 8.65
C VAL A 379 -12.96 14.52 7.71
N LEU A 380 -12.52 13.33 8.11
CA LEU A 380 -11.66 12.47 7.28
C LEU A 380 -12.39 11.98 6.02
N ARG A 381 -13.68 11.63 6.12
CA ARG A 381 -14.53 11.34 4.97
C ARG A 381 -14.54 12.50 3.99
N GLY A 382 -14.75 13.72 4.49
CA GLY A 382 -14.72 14.95 3.70
C GLY A 382 -13.38 15.15 2.99
N VAL A 383 -12.26 14.87 3.66
CA VAL A 383 -10.93 14.92 3.06
C VAL A 383 -10.80 13.90 1.91
N VAL A 384 -11.26 12.66 2.09
CA VAL A 384 -11.25 11.65 1.02
C VAL A 384 -12.08 12.10 -0.18
N ILE A 385 -13.32 12.57 0.06
CA ILE A 385 -14.22 13.01 -1.02
C ILE A 385 -13.65 14.25 -1.74
N SER A 386 -12.98 15.15 -1.03
CA SER A 386 -12.38 16.34 -1.66
C SER A 386 -11.22 16.04 -2.62
N LYS A 387 -10.65 14.84 -2.56
CA LYS A 387 -9.63 14.36 -3.51
C LYS A 387 -10.25 13.86 -4.83
N VAL A 388 -11.52 13.53 -4.84
CA VAL A 388 -12.24 13.12 -6.04
C VAL A 388 -12.41 14.34 -6.97
N GLY A 389 -12.18 14.16 -8.27
CA GLY A 389 -12.10 15.23 -9.26
C GLY A 389 -10.75 15.94 -9.31
N THR A 390 -9.76 15.46 -8.57
CA THR A 390 -8.36 15.91 -8.61
C THR A 390 -7.44 14.83 -9.17
N ASP A 391 -6.14 15.12 -9.29
CA ASP A 391 -5.12 14.13 -9.70
C ASP A 391 -4.97 12.96 -8.71
N GLU A 392 -5.52 13.09 -7.49
CA GLU A 392 -5.50 12.04 -6.47
C GLU A 392 -6.71 11.09 -6.55
N GLU A 393 -7.67 11.34 -7.42
CA GLU A 393 -8.92 10.55 -7.52
C GLU A 393 -8.65 9.06 -7.74
N LEU A 394 -7.73 8.73 -8.64
CA LEU A 394 -7.43 7.34 -8.96
C LEU A 394 -6.69 6.60 -7.84
N GLU A 395 -5.95 7.34 -7.02
CA GLU A 395 -5.38 6.81 -5.79
C GLU A 395 -6.49 6.44 -4.78
N VAL A 396 -7.49 7.33 -4.62
CA VAL A 396 -8.66 7.06 -3.78
C VAL A 396 -9.40 5.81 -4.25
N LEU A 397 -9.66 5.70 -5.56
CA LEU A 397 -10.35 4.55 -6.14
C LEU A 397 -9.58 3.25 -5.95
N ALA A 398 -8.30 3.22 -6.28
CA ALA A 398 -7.45 2.04 -6.10
C ALA A 398 -7.36 1.65 -4.60
N ALA A 399 -7.27 2.64 -3.70
CA ALA A 399 -7.27 2.42 -2.26
C ALA A 399 -8.61 1.88 -1.74
N ALA A 400 -9.75 2.29 -2.33
CA ALA A 400 -11.07 1.75 -2.00
C ALA A 400 -11.19 0.28 -2.42
N ILE A 401 -10.74 -0.07 -3.63
CA ILE A 401 -10.68 -1.47 -4.07
C ILE A 401 -9.80 -2.30 -3.14
N ARG A 402 -8.66 -1.75 -2.71
CA ARG A 402 -7.79 -2.38 -1.71
C ARG A 402 -8.51 -2.61 -0.38
N GLY A 403 -9.30 -1.65 0.08
CA GLY A 403 -10.16 -1.79 1.26
C GLY A 403 -11.16 -2.94 1.12
N CYS A 404 -11.78 -3.10 -0.06
CA CYS A 404 -12.66 -4.24 -0.36
C CYS A 404 -11.94 -5.58 -0.23
N VAL A 405 -10.69 -5.66 -0.68
CA VAL A 405 -9.88 -6.88 -0.55
C VAL A 405 -9.67 -7.25 0.91
N TYR A 406 -9.27 -6.31 1.76
CA TYR A 406 -9.09 -6.55 3.19
C TYR A 406 -10.39 -7.00 3.87
N GLN A 407 -11.50 -6.35 3.52
CA GLN A 407 -12.81 -6.71 4.05
C GLN A 407 -13.24 -8.12 3.65
N ILE A 408 -13.07 -8.51 2.38
CA ILE A 408 -13.38 -9.86 1.90
C ILE A 408 -12.49 -10.91 2.55
N ASN A 409 -11.20 -10.62 2.71
CA ASN A 409 -10.28 -11.49 3.42
C ASN A 409 -10.77 -11.79 4.84
N GLN A 410 -11.20 -10.75 5.56
CA GLN A 410 -11.74 -10.92 6.91
C GLN A 410 -13.05 -11.71 6.92
N ILE A 411 -13.94 -11.49 5.94
CA ILE A 411 -15.19 -12.25 5.80
C ILE A 411 -14.89 -13.73 5.59
N VAL A 412 -14.01 -14.07 4.65
CA VAL A 412 -13.63 -15.45 4.36
C VAL A 412 -13.06 -16.12 5.61
N THR A 413 -12.11 -15.47 6.28
CA THR A 413 -11.50 -15.99 7.50
C THR A 413 -12.51 -16.19 8.62
N ASN A 414 -13.40 -15.24 8.84
CA ASN A 414 -14.43 -15.33 9.88
C ASN A 414 -15.45 -16.45 9.63
N VAL A 415 -15.84 -16.65 8.37
CA VAL A 415 -16.83 -17.67 8.01
C VAL A 415 -16.24 -19.08 8.00
N THR A 416 -15.01 -19.23 7.49
CA THR A 416 -14.41 -20.55 7.26
C THR A 416 -13.51 -21.00 8.40
N GLY A 417 -12.94 -20.08 9.19
CA GLY A 417 -11.88 -20.35 10.14
C GLY A 417 -10.52 -20.62 9.49
N GLU A 418 -10.43 -20.48 8.17
CA GLU A 418 -9.27 -20.81 7.35
C GLU A 418 -8.72 -19.57 6.66
N THR A 419 -7.49 -19.66 6.16
CA THR A 419 -6.92 -18.58 5.34
C THR A 419 -7.56 -18.57 3.96
N PRO A 420 -7.78 -17.41 3.34
CA PRO A 420 -8.36 -17.33 1.99
C PRO A 420 -7.63 -18.18 0.95
N SER A 421 -6.29 -18.25 1.03
CA SER A 421 -5.46 -19.04 0.13
C SER A 421 -5.65 -20.54 0.25
N SER A 422 -6.17 -21.04 1.38
CA SER A 422 -6.44 -22.46 1.58
C SER A 422 -7.80 -22.89 1.06
N VAL A 423 -8.76 -21.94 0.91
CA VAL A 423 -10.16 -22.24 0.60
C VAL A 423 -10.64 -21.69 -0.73
N SER A 424 -9.92 -20.77 -1.36
CA SER A 424 -10.33 -20.13 -2.60
C SER A 424 -9.12 -19.86 -3.53
N THR A 425 -9.38 -19.46 -4.78
CA THR A 425 -8.35 -19.12 -5.74
C THR A 425 -8.08 -17.62 -5.77
N TYR A 426 -6.91 -17.22 -6.32
CA TYR A 426 -6.56 -15.83 -6.52
C TYR A 426 -7.61 -15.07 -7.35
N GLU A 427 -8.07 -15.68 -8.44
CA GLU A 427 -9.11 -15.12 -9.31
C GLU A 427 -10.43 -14.94 -8.57
N ASP A 428 -10.89 -15.95 -7.84
CA ASP A 428 -12.14 -15.88 -7.10
C ASP A 428 -12.12 -14.78 -6.04
N MET A 429 -11.00 -14.62 -5.32
CA MET A 429 -10.85 -13.56 -4.32
C MET A 429 -10.93 -12.17 -4.94
N TRP A 430 -10.38 -11.96 -6.16
CA TRP A 430 -10.56 -10.70 -6.87
C TRP A 430 -12.01 -10.48 -7.30
N LYS A 431 -12.70 -11.51 -7.79
CA LYS A 431 -14.13 -11.43 -8.12
C LYS A 431 -14.99 -11.09 -6.91
N PHE A 432 -14.70 -11.69 -5.75
CA PHE A 432 -15.37 -11.33 -4.49
C PHE A 432 -15.11 -9.86 -4.11
N SER A 433 -13.89 -9.39 -4.28
CA SER A 433 -13.53 -7.99 -3.96
C SER A 433 -14.21 -6.98 -4.87
N VAL A 434 -14.29 -7.27 -6.17
CA VAL A 434 -15.04 -6.45 -7.15
C VAL A 434 -16.54 -6.47 -6.85
N ALA A 435 -17.10 -7.63 -6.53
CA ALA A 435 -18.50 -7.74 -6.13
C ALA A 435 -18.79 -6.96 -4.83
N ASN A 436 -17.84 -6.97 -3.89
CA ASN A 436 -17.93 -6.22 -2.64
C ASN A 436 -17.98 -4.70 -2.86
N TYR A 437 -17.23 -4.19 -3.83
CA TYR A 437 -17.23 -2.77 -4.18
C TYR A 437 -18.65 -2.29 -4.54
N TYR A 438 -19.37 -3.07 -5.33
CA TYR A 438 -20.73 -2.75 -5.80
C TYR A 438 -21.81 -3.12 -4.79
N SER A 439 -21.84 -4.39 -4.36
CA SER A 439 -22.94 -4.96 -3.56
C SER A 439 -22.78 -4.76 -2.06
N GLY A 440 -21.57 -4.43 -1.61
CA GLY A 440 -21.24 -4.28 -0.19
C GLY A 440 -21.00 -5.60 0.54
N SER A 441 -20.37 -5.48 1.70
CA SER A 441 -19.92 -6.62 2.50
C SER A 441 -21.05 -7.52 3.04
N GLY A 442 -22.21 -6.97 3.28
CA GLY A 442 -23.37 -7.74 3.75
C GLY A 442 -23.81 -8.80 2.75
N CYS A 443 -23.85 -8.46 1.46
CA CYS A 443 -24.17 -9.38 0.37
C CYS A 443 -23.16 -10.53 0.29
N LEU A 444 -21.88 -10.19 0.31
CA LEU A 444 -20.79 -11.16 0.18
C LEU A 444 -20.70 -12.06 1.43
N ASN A 445 -20.79 -11.48 2.63
CA ASN A 445 -20.78 -12.27 3.87
C ASN A 445 -21.92 -13.30 3.88
N ASN A 446 -23.12 -12.91 3.48
CA ASN A 446 -24.26 -13.81 3.40
C ASN A 446 -24.03 -14.93 2.38
N ALA A 447 -23.60 -14.58 1.16
CA ALA A 447 -23.36 -15.54 0.09
C ALA A 447 -22.23 -16.54 0.45
N ILE A 448 -21.10 -16.05 0.98
CA ILE A 448 -19.97 -16.88 1.42
C ILE A 448 -20.39 -17.80 2.57
N THR A 449 -21.18 -17.30 3.53
CA THR A 449 -21.73 -18.12 4.63
C THR A 449 -22.61 -19.25 4.10
N GLN A 450 -23.46 -19.00 3.10
CA GLN A 450 -24.29 -20.04 2.48
C GLN A 450 -23.43 -21.09 1.76
N VAL A 451 -22.46 -20.67 0.95
CA VAL A 451 -21.53 -21.59 0.27
C VAL A 451 -20.84 -22.50 1.28
N TYR A 452 -20.36 -21.96 2.38
CA TYR A 452 -19.69 -22.71 3.43
C TYR A 452 -20.66 -23.65 4.17
N ALA A 453 -21.86 -23.18 4.51
CA ALA A 453 -22.89 -23.99 5.17
C ALA A 453 -23.32 -25.20 4.33
N TYR A 454 -23.41 -25.03 3.01
CA TYR A 454 -23.71 -26.12 2.08
C TYR A 454 -22.48 -26.98 1.72
N LYS A 455 -21.32 -26.72 2.32
CA LYS A 455 -20.05 -27.43 2.06
C LYS A 455 -19.63 -27.43 0.59
N LEU A 456 -19.96 -26.34 -0.13
CA LEU A 456 -19.53 -26.14 -1.50
C LEU A 456 -18.11 -25.54 -1.51
N GLN A 457 -17.41 -25.73 -2.62
CA GLN A 457 -16.12 -25.08 -2.83
C GLN A 457 -16.33 -23.55 -2.85
N LEU A 458 -15.48 -22.81 -2.14
CA LEU A 458 -15.51 -21.36 -2.11
C LEU A 458 -14.86 -20.80 -3.38
N ASN A 459 -15.66 -20.68 -4.42
CA ASN A 459 -15.31 -20.07 -5.71
C ASN A 459 -16.42 -19.14 -6.18
N TRP A 460 -16.12 -18.32 -7.20
CA TRP A 460 -17.08 -17.34 -7.72
C TRP A 460 -18.36 -17.98 -8.22
N GLU A 461 -18.26 -19.11 -8.92
CA GLU A 461 -19.44 -19.80 -9.47
C GLU A 461 -20.42 -20.27 -8.38
N ASN A 462 -19.96 -20.62 -7.22
CA ASN A 462 -20.82 -20.97 -6.10
C ASN A 462 -21.30 -19.74 -5.34
N VAL A 463 -20.44 -18.74 -5.09
CA VAL A 463 -20.83 -17.51 -4.37
C VAL A 463 -21.89 -16.72 -5.15
N ARG A 464 -21.72 -16.55 -6.46
CA ARG A 464 -22.69 -15.82 -7.30
C ARG A 464 -24.11 -16.38 -7.28
N ARG A 465 -24.28 -17.66 -7.01
CA ARG A 465 -25.61 -18.30 -6.90
C ARG A 465 -26.39 -17.86 -5.66
N PHE A 466 -25.67 -17.43 -4.62
CA PHE A 466 -26.26 -16.98 -3.36
C PHE A 466 -26.34 -15.44 -3.27
N LEU A 467 -25.88 -14.72 -4.27
CA LEU A 467 -26.18 -13.29 -4.42
C LEU A 467 -27.59 -13.14 -4.94
N THR A 468 -28.55 -12.89 -4.05
CA THR A 468 -29.99 -12.85 -4.35
C THR A 468 -30.58 -11.46 -4.12
N GLY A 469 -31.77 -11.19 -4.67
CA GLY A 469 -32.42 -9.87 -4.58
C GLY A 469 -31.50 -8.77 -5.17
N ASP A 470 -31.37 -7.66 -4.47
CA ASP A 470 -30.53 -6.53 -4.91
C ASP A 470 -29.06 -6.89 -5.04
N CYS A 471 -28.59 -7.86 -4.23
CA CYS A 471 -27.21 -8.36 -4.31
C CYS A 471 -26.91 -9.07 -5.65
N SER A 472 -27.91 -9.57 -6.36
CA SER A 472 -27.72 -10.31 -7.62
C SER A 472 -27.15 -9.48 -8.76
N LEU A 473 -27.31 -8.16 -8.71
CA LEU A 473 -26.71 -7.23 -9.69
C LEU A 473 -25.19 -7.25 -9.65
N GLY A 474 -24.60 -7.63 -8.51
CA GLY A 474 -23.15 -7.83 -8.38
C GLY A 474 -22.58 -8.88 -9.34
N ASN A 475 -23.39 -9.85 -9.77
CA ASN A 475 -22.97 -10.86 -10.76
C ASN A 475 -22.64 -10.21 -12.11
N LEU A 476 -23.58 -9.43 -12.64
CA LEU A 476 -23.41 -8.72 -13.90
C LEU A 476 -22.31 -7.66 -13.80
N TYR A 477 -22.19 -7.02 -12.63
CA TYR A 477 -21.17 -6.02 -12.37
C TYR A 477 -19.75 -6.60 -12.49
N VAL A 478 -19.49 -7.73 -11.85
CA VAL A 478 -18.18 -8.42 -11.95
C VAL A 478 -17.87 -8.82 -13.38
N ASP A 479 -18.84 -9.45 -14.07
CA ASP A 479 -18.65 -9.88 -15.46
C ASP A 479 -18.29 -8.68 -16.36
N ARG A 480 -18.93 -7.53 -16.19
CA ARG A 480 -18.66 -6.31 -16.96
C ARG A 480 -17.34 -5.65 -16.62
N VAL A 481 -16.95 -5.58 -15.33
CA VAL A 481 -15.64 -5.05 -14.93
C VAL A 481 -14.52 -5.88 -15.56
N TYR A 482 -14.67 -7.22 -15.60
CA TYR A 482 -13.72 -8.11 -16.24
C TYR A 482 -13.69 -7.97 -17.77
N GLU A 483 -14.83 -7.74 -18.39
CA GLU A 483 -14.92 -7.50 -19.84
C GLU A 483 -14.29 -6.14 -20.22
N LEU A 484 -14.65 -5.08 -19.50
CA LEU A 484 -14.24 -3.70 -19.82
C LEU A 484 -12.79 -3.39 -19.41
N GLY A 485 -12.20 -4.19 -18.56
CA GLY A 485 -10.78 -4.07 -18.18
C GLY A 485 -9.81 -4.72 -19.20
N ASN A 486 -10.34 -5.41 -20.20
CA ASN A 486 -9.53 -6.16 -21.19
C ASN A 486 -9.29 -5.40 -22.50
#